data_66e0f40ca54ae4632b388add1439956f
#
_entry.id   66e0f40ca54ae4632b388add1439956f
#
_cell.length_a   1.000
_cell.length_b   1.000
_cell.length_c   1.000
_cell.angle_alpha   90.00
_cell.angle_beta   90.00
_cell.angle_gamma   90.00
#
_symmetry.space_group_name_H-M   'P 1'
#
loop_
_entity.id
_entity.type
_entity.pdbx_description
1 polymer ?
#
loop_
_entity_poly.entity_id
_entity_poly.type
_entity_poly.pdbx_seq_one_letter_code
_entity_poly.pdbx_strand_id
1 'polypeptide(L)' 'MENNIKQVIKEKGIKQTYICEKLGINESVLSLIINGKRKPSQDRLRALAKILNVSIKTLYPNVVCKKINWYYI' A
#
# COMPACT_ATOMS: atom_id res chain seq x y z
N MET A 1 -9.55 -7.22 -0.98
CA MET A 1 -9.39 -5.77 -0.89
C MET A 1 -8.70 -5.25 -2.13
N GLU A 2 -9.41 -4.57 -2.99
CA GLU A 2 -8.84 -4.06 -4.22
C GLU A 2 -7.98 -2.83 -3.95
N ASN A 3 -6.89 -2.73 -4.70
CA ASN A 3 -5.99 -1.60 -4.57
C ASN A 3 -5.22 -1.38 -5.88
N ASN A 4 -4.57 -0.24 -5.97
CA ASN A 4 -3.79 0.16 -7.15
C ASN A 4 -2.28 0.08 -6.90
N ILE A 5 -1.86 -0.64 -5.87
CA ILE A 5 -0.45 -0.68 -5.47
C ILE A 5 0.44 -1.21 -6.60
N LYS A 6 0.04 -2.31 -7.22
CA LYS A 6 0.81 -2.93 -8.30
C LYS A 6 0.97 -1.99 -9.48
N GLN A 7 -0.11 -1.30 -9.84
CA GLN A 7 -0.09 -0.34 -10.94
C GLN A 7 0.83 0.83 -10.65
N VAL A 8 0.75 1.39 -9.44
CA VAL A 8 1.59 2.51 -9.02
C VAL A 8 3.07 2.11 -9.01
N ILE A 9 3.38 0.93 -8.48
CA ILE A 9 4.74 0.39 -8.48
C ILE A 9 5.28 0.30 -9.89
N LYS A 10 4.48 -0.22 -10.82
CA LYS A 10 4.85 -0.37 -12.22
C LYS A 10 5.08 0.98 -12.89
N GLU A 11 4.18 1.92 -12.66
CA GLU A 11 4.27 3.26 -13.24
C GLU A 11 5.50 4.01 -12.76
N LYS A 12 5.84 3.88 -11.48
CA LYS A 12 6.98 4.58 -10.89
C LYS A 12 8.30 3.83 -11.06
N GLY A 13 8.25 2.58 -11.52
CA GLY A 13 9.45 1.77 -11.71
C GLY A 13 10.17 1.42 -10.41
N ILE A 14 9.44 1.34 -9.31
CA ILE A 14 9.99 1.00 -8.00
C ILE A 14 9.98 -0.52 -7.82
N LYS A 15 11.08 -1.06 -7.29
CA LYS A 15 11.17 -2.50 -7.04
C LYS A 15 10.44 -2.87 -5.76
N GLN A 16 9.77 -4.03 -5.78
CA GLN A 16 9.10 -4.54 -4.59
C GLN A 16 10.08 -4.81 -3.44
N THR A 17 11.28 -5.25 -3.77
CA THR A 17 12.32 -5.48 -2.76
C THR A 17 12.66 -4.21 -1.99
N TYR A 18 12.72 -3.09 -2.70
CA TYR A 18 12.96 -1.80 -2.06
C TYR A 18 11.85 -1.44 -1.07
N ILE A 19 10.60 -1.68 -1.47
CA ILE A 19 9.44 -1.40 -0.61
C ILE A 19 9.47 -2.29 0.63
N CYS A 20 9.75 -3.58 0.45
CA CYS A 20 9.84 -4.53 1.56
C CYS A 20 10.92 -4.11 2.55
N GLU A 21 12.06 -3.69 2.06
CA GLU A 21 13.18 -3.24 2.90
C GLU A 21 12.78 -2.00 3.71
N LYS A 22 12.11 -1.04 3.08
CA LYS A 22 11.68 0.18 3.76
C LYS A 22 10.56 -0.06 4.77
N LEU A 23 9.67 -1.01 4.49
CA LEU A 23 8.58 -1.35 5.39
C LEU A 23 8.97 -2.36 6.47
N GLY A 24 10.11 -3.03 6.33
CA GLY A 24 10.53 -4.07 7.24
C GLY A 24 9.68 -5.33 7.16
N ILE A 25 9.18 -5.65 5.98
CA ILE A 25 8.37 -6.84 5.72
C ILE A 25 9.03 -7.69 4.64
N ASN A 26 8.62 -8.95 4.53
CA ASN A 26 9.13 -9.80 3.45
C ASN A 26 8.23 -9.69 2.21
N GLU A 27 8.71 -10.20 1.09
CA GLU A 27 8.01 -10.12 -0.18
C GLU A 27 6.69 -10.89 -0.17
N SER A 28 6.60 -11.96 0.61
CA SER A 28 5.36 -12.72 0.73
C SER A 28 4.24 -11.87 1.33
N VAL A 29 4.56 -11.10 2.36
CA VAL A 29 3.58 -10.20 2.99
C VAL A 29 3.17 -9.11 2.02
N LEU A 30 4.12 -8.50 1.32
CA LEU A 30 3.81 -7.46 0.35
C LEU A 30 2.93 -8.01 -0.78
N SER A 31 3.23 -9.22 -1.25
CA SER A 31 2.42 -9.88 -2.28
C SER A 31 0.98 -10.07 -1.83
N LEU A 32 0.76 -10.47 -0.58
CA LEU A 32 -0.60 -10.62 -0.04
C LEU A 32 -1.33 -9.27 -0.02
N ILE A 33 -0.64 -8.20 0.33
CA ILE A 33 -1.22 -6.86 0.34
C ILE A 33 -1.57 -6.42 -1.08
N ILE A 34 -0.66 -6.60 -2.03
CA ILE A 34 -0.86 -6.22 -3.43
C ILE A 34 -2.02 -6.98 -4.04
N ASN A 35 -2.15 -8.27 -3.74
CA ASN A 35 -3.21 -9.10 -4.28
C ASN A 35 -4.55 -8.94 -3.54
N GLY A 36 -4.60 -8.06 -2.56
CA GLY A 36 -5.83 -7.77 -1.84
C GLY A 36 -6.23 -8.84 -0.82
N LYS A 37 -5.33 -9.76 -0.51
CA LYS A 37 -5.60 -10.85 0.44
C LYS A 37 -5.31 -10.46 1.89
N ARG A 38 -4.58 -9.38 2.08
CA ARG A 38 -4.23 -8.89 3.41
C ARG A 38 -4.35 -7.37 3.45
N LYS A 39 -4.98 -6.88 4.52
CA LYS A 39 -5.11 -5.45 4.76
C LYS A 39 -3.88 -4.95 5.51
N PRO A 40 -3.17 -3.93 5.00
CA PRO A 40 -2.03 -3.37 5.73
C PRO A 40 -2.50 -2.59 6.94
N SER A 41 -1.65 -2.48 7.96
CA SER A 41 -1.92 -1.59 9.10
C SER A 41 -1.88 -0.14 8.62
N GLN A 42 -2.44 0.77 9.41
CA GLN A 42 -2.44 2.20 9.05
C GLN A 42 -1.03 2.74 8.91
N ASP A 43 -0.14 2.32 9.80
CA ASP A 43 1.27 2.77 9.75
C ASP A 43 1.94 2.29 8.48
N ARG A 44 1.71 1.03 8.09
CA ARG A 44 2.26 0.49 6.85
C ARG A 44 1.66 1.17 5.63
N LEU A 45 0.37 1.45 5.67
CA LEU A 45 -0.31 2.12 4.57
C LEU A 45 0.25 3.53 4.36
N ARG A 46 0.45 4.27 5.44
CA ARG A 46 1.08 5.59 5.38
C ARG A 46 2.51 5.52 4.86
N ALA A 47 3.29 4.57 5.37
CA ALA A 47 4.65 4.38 4.93
C ALA A 47 4.71 4.02 3.45
N LEU A 48 3.82 3.14 3.00
CA LEU A 48 3.73 2.74 1.61
C LEU A 48 3.39 3.94 0.71
N ALA A 49 2.41 4.73 1.10
CA ALA A 49 2.03 5.92 0.35
C ALA A 49 3.20 6.91 0.26
N LYS A 50 3.94 7.07 1.33
CA LYS A 50 5.11 7.95 1.37
C LYS A 50 6.23 7.43 0.47
N ILE A 51 6.50 6.13 0.51
CA ILE A 51 7.53 5.52 -0.33
C ILE A 51 7.19 5.69 -1.81
N LEU A 52 5.92 5.51 -2.15
CA LEU A 52 5.45 5.64 -3.53
C LEU A 52 5.16 7.08 -3.92
N ASN A 53 5.22 8.00 -2.97
CA ASN A 53 4.95 9.43 -3.18
C ASN A 53 3.57 9.68 -3.78
N VAL A 54 2.57 9.00 -3.24
CA VAL A 54 1.17 9.14 -3.64
C VAL A 54 0.30 9.22 -2.40
N SER A 55 -0.95 9.61 -2.57
CA SER A 55 -1.90 9.62 -1.44
C SER A 55 -2.41 8.21 -1.17
N ILE A 56 -2.87 7.99 0.07
CA ILE A 56 -3.49 6.71 0.45
C ILE A 56 -4.70 6.44 -0.45
N LYS A 57 -5.45 7.47 -0.79
CA LYS A 57 -6.63 7.35 -1.64
C LYS A 57 -6.27 6.86 -3.05
N THR A 58 -5.07 7.19 -3.53
CA THR A 58 -4.58 6.69 -4.81
C THR A 58 -4.36 5.18 -4.77
N LEU A 59 -3.86 4.67 -3.63
CA LEU A 59 -3.61 3.24 -3.47
C LEU A 59 -4.89 2.46 -3.19
N TYR A 60 -5.79 3.03 -2.40
CA TYR A 60 -7.05 2.40 -2.01
C TYR A 60 -8.21 3.36 -2.26
N PRO A 61 -8.68 3.47 -3.51
CA PRO A 61 -9.71 4.45 -3.86
C PRO A 61 -11.06 4.19 -3.17
N ASN A 62 -11.31 2.97 -2.72
CA ASN A 62 -12.55 2.59 -2.04
C ASN A 62 -12.48 2.72 -0.52
N VAL A 63 -11.46 3.40 -0.01
CA VAL A 63 -11.24 3.56 1.42
C VAL A 63 -11.32 5.04 1.78
N VAL A 64 -12.08 5.35 2.83
CA VAL A 64 -12.11 6.71 3.40
C VAL A 64 -11.13 6.74 4.57
N CYS A 65 -10.12 7.59 4.46
CA CYS A 65 -9.13 7.78 5.51
C CYS A 65 -9.54 8.96 6.37
N LYS A 66 -9.76 8.72 7.66
CA LYS A 66 -10.26 9.74 8.59
C LYS A 66 -9.40 9.72 9.84
N LYS A 67 -8.56 10.73 10.04
CA LYS A 67 -7.63 10.79 11.15
C LYS A 67 -6.77 9.52 11.21
N ILE A 68 -6.93 8.72 12.27
CA ILE A 68 -6.18 7.48 12.45
C ILE A 68 -6.95 6.25 11.99
N ASN A 69 -8.24 6.41 11.66
CA ASN A 69 -9.10 5.32 11.21
C ASN A 69 -9.42 5.46 9.74
N TRP A 70 -9.62 4.35 9.06
CA TRP A 70 -10.01 4.35 7.67
C TRP A 70 -11.02 3.25 7.43
N TYR A 71 -11.97 3.51 6.53
CA TYR A 71 -13.13 2.66 6.29
C TYR A 71 -13.25 2.30 4.82
N TYR A 72 -13.91 1.18 4.57
CA TYR A 72 -14.28 0.80 3.21
C TYR A 72 -15.61 1.43 2.85
N ILE A 73 -15.70 1.88 1.63
CA ILE A 73 -16.93 2.42 1.08
C ILE A 73 -17.79 1.30 0.53
#